data_68f9cd0f9300e3e0eff3604dd6d6e288
#
_entry.id   68f9cd0f9300e3e0eff3604dd6d6e288
#
_cell.length_a   1.000
_cell.length_b   1.000
_cell.length_c   1.000
_cell.angle_alpha   90.00
_cell.angle_beta   90.00
_cell.angle_gamma   90.00
#
_symmetry.space_group_name_H-M   'P 1'
#
loop_
_entity.id
_entity.type
_entity.pdbx_description
1 polymer ?
#
loop_
_entity_poly.entity_id
_entity_poly.type
_entity_poly.pdbx_seq_one_letter_code
_entity_poly.pdbx_strand_id
1 'polypeptide(L)'
;MENFWPTCLNRFEQELSAQQFNTWIKPLQAELIKTTLGDNALRILAPNKFVLQWVKERFLAKIETIAAELLPINTLIELVIS
;
A
#
# COMPACT_ATOMS: atom_id res chain seq x y z
N MET A 1 6.86 -2.08 -12.19
CA MET A 1 6.82 -2.66 -10.84
C MET A 1 7.59 -1.83 -9.84
N GLU A 2 8.80 -1.46 -10.20
CA GLU A 2 9.63 -0.64 -9.30
C GLU A 2 9.02 0.69 -8.96
N ASN A 3 8.13 1.19 -9.82
CA ASN A 3 7.50 2.49 -9.64
C ASN A 3 6.15 2.44 -8.93
N PHE A 4 5.70 1.26 -8.50
CA PHE A 4 4.37 1.14 -7.93
C PHE A 4 4.21 1.98 -6.66
N TRP A 5 5.06 1.74 -5.66
CA TRP A 5 4.90 2.43 -4.37
C TRP A 5 5.17 3.93 -4.47
N PRO A 6 6.22 4.38 -5.19
CA PRO A 6 6.38 5.82 -5.41
C PRO A 6 5.18 6.45 -6.10
N THR A 7 4.53 5.75 -7.04
CA THR A 7 3.33 6.26 -7.69
C THR A 7 2.17 6.39 -6.69
N CYS A 8 1.99 5.39 -5.83
CA CYS A 8 0.99 5.46 -4.77
C CYS A 8 1.24 6.66 -3.86
N LEU A 9 2.48 6.81 -3.40
CA LEU A 9 2.83 7.91 -2.52
C LEU A 9 2.53 9.26 -3.16
N ASN A 10 2.90 9.41 -4.43
CA ASN A 10 2.66 10.65 -5.14
C ASN A 10 1.17 10.96 -5.26
N ARG A 11 0.36 9.96 -5.59
CA ARG A 11 -1.09 10.16 -5.71
C ARG A 11 -1.72 10.53 -4.37
N PHE A 12 -1.33 9.84 -3.29
CA PHE A 12 -1.84 10.18 -1.96
C PHE A 12 -1.41 11.57 -1.53
N GLU A 13 -0.17 11.93 -1.81
CA GLU A 13 0.32 13.26 -1.45
C GLU A 13 -0.48 14.37 -2.11
N GLN A 14 -0.92 14.13 -3.35
CA GLN A 14 -1.73 15.11 -4.07
C GLN A 14 -3.17 15.18 -3.58
N GLU A 15 -3.71 14.08 -3.05
CA GLU A 15 -5.11 14.02 -2.65
C GLU A 15 -5.35 14.31 -1.19
N LEU A 16 -4.37 14.04 -0.33
CA LEU A 16 -4.53 14.19 1.11
C LEU A 16 -3.88 15.49 1.59
N SER A 17 -4.32 15.96 2.75
CA SER A 17 -3.60 17.05 3.40
C SER A 17 -2.21 16.55 3.80
N ALA A 18 -1.28 17.49 3.97
CA ALA A 18 0.08 17.14 4.40
C ALA A 18 0.05 16.39 5.72
N GLN A 19 -0.84 16.78 6.63
CA GLN A 19 -0.94 16.13 7.92
C GLN A 19 -1.40 14.68 7.78
N GLN A 20 -2.42 14.42 6.98
CA GLN A 20 -2.92 13.07 6.78
C GLN A 20 -1.90 12.19 6.08
N PHE A 21 -1.25 12.73 5.05
CA PHE A 21 -0.24 11.98 4.33
C PHE A 21 0.92 11.60 5.27
N ASN A 22 1.43 12.55 6.03
CA ASN A 22 2.58 12.30 6.91
C ASN A 22 2.24 11.36 8.06
N THR A 23 0.99 11.40 8.54
CA THR A 23 0.57 10.57 9.68
C THR A 23 0.29 9.13 9.27
N TRP A 24 -0.38 8.92 8.13
CA TRP A 24 -0.92 7.61 7.80
C TRP A 24 -0.23 6.90 6.65
N ILE A 25 0.24 7.65 5.65
CA ILE A 25 0.80 7.05 4.44
C ILE A 25 2.32 6.99 4.48
N LYS A 26 2.95 8.09 4.85
CA LYS A 26 4.41 8.16 4.86
C LYS A 26 5.08 7.09 5.73
N PRO A 27 4.51 6.70 6.88
CA PRO A 27 5.13 5.65 7.71
C PRO A 27 5.04 4.25 7.11
N LEU A 28 4.24 4.06 6.07
CA LEU A 28 4.08 2.74 5.46
C LEU A 28 5.29 2.37 4.61
N GLN A 29 5.56 1.07 4.55
CA GLN A 29 6.54 0.51 3.64
C GLN A 29 5.83 -0.52 2.78
N ALA A 30 6.32 -0.75 1.58
CA ALA A 30 5.72 -1.73 0.67
C ALA A 30 6.81 -2.56 0.02
N GLU A 31 6.51 -3.84 -0.16
CA GLU A 31 7.43 -4.74 -0.87
C GLU A 31 6.64 -5.68 -1.75
N LEU A 32 7.21 -6.02 -2.89
CA LEU A 32 6.65 -7.00 -3.80
C LEU A 32 7.35 -8.33 -3.56
N ILE A 33 6.55 -9.36 -3.28
CA ILE A 33 7.09 -10.69 -2.97
C ILE A 33 6.36 -11.73 -3.81
N LYS A 34 6.90 -12.95 -3.80
CA LYS A 34 6.20 -14.10 -4.35
C LYS A 34 5.85 -15.04 -3.22
N THR A 35 4.63 -15.57 -3.25
CA THR A 35 4.21 -16.57 -2.29
C THR A 35 4.88 -17.90 -2.60
N THR A 36 4.74 -18.87 -1.68
CA THR A 36 5.27 -20.20 -1.90
C THR A 36 4.65 -20.89 -3.12
N LEU A 37 3.45 -20.46 -3.50
CA LEU A 37 2.77 -20.99 -4.69
C LEU A 37 3.16 -20.24 -5.98
N GLY A 38 4.03 -19.25 -5.87
CA GLY A 38 4.48 -18.50 -7.03
C GLY A 38 3.62 -17.29 -7.39
N ASP A 39 2.60 -16.99 -6.61
CA ASP A 39 1.76 -15.83 -6.87
C ASP A 39 2.47 -14.54 -6.46
N ASN A 40 2.16 -13.46 -7.18
CA ASN A 40 2.66 -12.14 -6.81
C ASN A 40 1.87 -11.62 -5.61
N ALA A 41 2.57 -10.97 -4.69
CA ALA A 41 1.93 -10.33 -3.54
C ALA A 41 2.57 -8.98 -3.27
N LEU A 42 1.74 -8.03 -2.89
CA LEU A 42 2.18 -6.73 -2.42
C LEU A 42 1.96 -6.72 -0.91
N ARG A 43 3.05 -6.61 -0.16
CA ARG A 43 2.96 -6.55 1.30
C ARG A 43 3.18 -5.12 1.74
N ILE A 44 2.20 -4.57 2.44
CA ILE A 44 2.26 -3.22 2.98
C ILE A 44 2.46 -3.33 4.48
N LEU A 45 3.53 -2.69 4.97
CA LEU A 45 3.92 -2.80 6.37
C LEU A 45 3.58 -1.51 7.10
N ALA A 46 2.76 -1.63 8.13
CA ALA A 46 2.38 -0.52 9.00
C ALA A 46 3.18 -0.60 10.30
N PRO A 47 3.54 0.55 10.89
CA PRO A 47 4.35 0.56 12.11
C PRO A 47 3.62 0.06 13.35
N ASN A 48 2.29 0.14 13.36
CA ASN A 48 1.50 -0.30 14.49
C ASN A 48 0.06 -0.57 14.06
N LYS A 49 -0.74 -1.13 14.97
CA LYS A 49 -2.10 -1.52 14.64
C LYS A 49 -3.04 -0.34 14.35
N PHE A 50 -2.75 0.82 14.91
CA PHE A 50 -3.60 1.99 14.67
C PHE A 50 -3.45 2.47 13.24
N VAL A 51 -2.21 2.55 12.76
CA VAL A 51 -1.97 2.92 11.36
C VAL A 51 -2.54 1.85 10.44
N LEU A 52 -2.34 0.58 10.76
CA LEU A 52 -2.85 -0.52 9.95
C LEU A 52 -4.37 -0.43 9.82
N GLN A 53 -5.08 -0.24 10.92
CA GLN A 53 -6.54 -0.20 10.91
C GLN A 53 -7.05 1.01 10.13
N TRP A 54 -6.43 2.17 10.32
CA TRP A 54 -6.82 3.38 9.60
C TRP A 54 -6.63 3.23 8.10
N VAL A 55 -5.48 2.69 7.70
CA VAL A 55 -5.19 2.46 6.28
C VAL A 55 -6.18 1.45 5.69
N LYS A 56 -6.43 0.38 6.42
CA LYS A 56 -7.36 -0.66 5.96
C LYS A 56 -8.75 -0.10 5.70
N GLU A 57 -9.22 0.77 6.58
CA GLU A 57 -10.58 1.29 6.47
C GLU A 57 -10.70 2.44 5.47
N ARG A 58 -9.64 3.22 5.27
CA ARG A 58 -9.76 4.46 4.52
C ARG A 58 -8.97 4.49 3.21
N PHE A 59 -7.87 3.78 3.15
CA PHE A 59 -6.96 3.92 2.01
C PHE A 59 -6.73 2.65 1.22
N LEU A 60 -7.10 1.50 1.75
CA LEU A 60 -6.84 0.23 1.08
C LEU A 60 -7.52 0.15 -0.29
N ALA A 61 -8.76 0.62 -0.40
CA ALA A 61 -9.47 0.60 -1.67
C ALA A 61 -8.72 1.38 -2.75
N LYS A 62 -8.13 2.53 -2.36
CA LYS A 62 -7.34 3.33 -3.29
C LYS A 62 -6.07 2.59 -3.71
N ILE A 63 -5.41 1.96 -2.75
CA ILE A 63 -4.21 1.17 -3.04
C ILE A 63 -4.56 0.04 -4.00
N GLU A 64 -5.67 -0.64 -3.77
CA GLU A 64 -6.13 -1.71 -4.64
C GLU A 64 -6.39 -1.21 -6.06
N THR A 65 -6.98 -0.03 -6.18
CA THR A 65 -7.25 0.57 -7.48
C THR A 65 -5.96 0.84 -8.24
N ILE A 66 -4.97 1.41 -7.55
CA ILE A 66 -3.67 1.69 -8.18
C ILE A 66 -2.96 0.38 -8.53
N ALA A 67 -3.05 -0.61 -7.65
CA ALA A 67 -2.45 -1.92 -7.90
C ALA A 67 -3.05 -2.59 -9.14
N ALA A 68 -4.36 -2.45 -9.33
CA ALA A 68 -5.02 -3.02 -10.51
C ALA A 68 -4.51 -2.39 -11.80
N GLU A 69 -4.08 -1.13 -11.74
CA GLU A 69 -3.54 -0.44 -12.92
C GLU A 69 -2.08 -0.83 -13.21
N LEU A 70 -1.28 -1.06 -12.18
CA LEU A 70 0.18 -1.12 -12.32
C LEU A 70 0.78 -2.49 -12.05
N LEU A 71 0.10 -3.35 -11.32
CA LEU A 71 0.64 -4.66 -10.93
C LEU A 71 0.01 -5.78 -11.75
N PRO A 72 0.67 -6.95 -11.81
CA PRO A 72 0.10 -8.10 -12.50
C PRO A 72 -1.28 -8.47 -11.97
N ILE A 73 -2.13 -8.97 -12.86
CA ILE A 73 -3.45 -9.45 -12.46
C ILE A 73 -3.32 -10.52 -11.38
N ASN A 74 -4.24 -10.53 -10.44
CA ASN A 74 -4.25 -11.47 -9.33
C ASN A 74 -3.12 -11.27 -8.31
N THR A 75 -2.51 -10.08 -8.27
CA THR A 75 -1.57 -9.76 -7.21
C THR A 75 -2.33 -9.65 -5.90
N LEU A 76 -1.91 -10.42 -4.91
CA LEU A 76 -2.51 -10.39 -3.58
C LEU A 76 -2.00 -9.16 -2.83
N ILE A 77 -2.87 -8.54 -2.04
CA ILE A 77 -2.47 -7.40 -1.22
C ILE A 77 -2.59 -7.79 0.24
N GLU A 78 -1.48 -7.69 0.96
CA GLU A 78 -1.40 -7.99 2.38
C GLU A 78 -1.06 -6.72 3.14
N LEU A 79 -1.77 -6.49 4.23
CA LEU A 79 -1.52 -5.36 5.11
C LEU A 79 -1.15 -5.91 6.47
N VAL A 80 0.09 -5.70 6.88
CA VAL A 80 0.63 -6.32 8.09
C VAL A 80 1.36 -5.30 8.95
N ILE A 81 1.61 -5.65 10.19
CA ILE A 81 2.40 -4.83 11.12
C ILE A 81 3.85 -5.27 10.99
N SER A 82 4.73 -4.28 10.81
CA SER A 82 6.16 -4.57 10.68
C SER A 82 6.80 -4.87 12.03
#